data_0e51c7bb0dce25fbf9ac7e1e701dd19a
#
_entry.id   0e51c7bb0dce25fbf9ac7e1e701dd19a
#
_cell.length_a   1.000
_cell.length_b   1.000
_cell.length_c   1.000
_cell.angle_alpha   90.00
_cell.angle_beta   90.00
_cell.angle_gamma   90.00
#
_symmetry.space_group_name_H-M   'P 1'
#
loop_
_entity.id
_entity.type
_entity.pdbx_description
1 polymer ?
#
loop_
_entity_poly.entity_id
_entity_poly.type
_entity_poly.pdbx_seq_one_letter_code
_entity_poly.pdbx_strand_id
1 'polypeptide(L)'
;IAKDALVYRVERVKEATPANAPILYQYGAFGQRLSKFDNVDQLFKHRRATVSLGYIGLYEVASVFYGSDWETNPEAKAFTLDIVKSMKNACEGWSDEYDYHFSVYSTPSESLTDRFCRLDAEKFGVVTDITDKEYYTNSFHYDVRKNPTPFEKLEFEKAYPEAGATGGFIHYCEYPVLQQNPKALEAVWDFA
;
A
#
# COMPACT_ATOMS: atom_id res chain seq x y z
N ILE A 1 1.41 17.07 4.24
CA ILE A 1 2.08 16.79 2.95
C ILE A 1 1.30 15.75 2.15
N ALA A 2 1.16 14.47 2.61
CA ALA A 2 0.48 13.42 1.86
C ALA A 2 -0.99 13.79 1.58
N LYS A 3 -1.74 14.25 2.59
CA LYS A 3 -3.10 14.77 2.44
C LYS A 3 -3.20 15.82 1.33
N ASP A 4 -2.36 16.85 1.40
CA ASP A 4 -2.40 17.97 0.47
C ASP A 4 -2.10 17.52 -0.97
N ALA A 5 -1.14 16.59 -1.12
CA ALA A 5 -0.82 16.01 -2.42
C ALA A 5 -1.98 15.20 -3.00
N LEU A 6 -2.65 14.40 -2.18
CA LEU A 6 -3.81 13.60 -2.60
C LEU A 6 -5.00 14.50 -2.98
N VAL A 7 -5.32 15.50 -2.16
CA VAL A 7 -6.38 16.48 -2.45
C VAL A 7 -6.06 17.24 -3.73
N TYR A 8 -4.83 17.73 -3.90
CA TYR A 8 -4.41 18.41 -5.12
C TYR A 8 -4.61 17.54 -6.37
N ARG A 9 -4.31 16.24 -6.29
CA ARG A 9 -4.53 15.31 -7.42
C ARG A 9 -6.01 15.19 -7.77
N VAL A 10 -6.90 15.11 -6.77
CA VAL A 10 -8.35 15.07 -7.02
C VAL A 10 -8.82 16.35 -7.69
N GLU A 11 -8.41 17.52 -7.20
CA GLU A 11 -8.78 18.81 -7.80
C GLU A 11 -8.29 18.90 -9.26
N ARG A 12 -7.09 18.41 -9.55
CA ARG A 12 -6.59 18.34 -10.94
C ARG A 12 -7.43 17.40 -11.83
N VAL A 13 -7.86 16.26 -11.31
CA VAL A 13 -8.71 15.34 -12.09
C VAL A 13 -10.09 15.95 -12.36
N LYS A 14 -10.64 16.71 -11.44
CA LYS A 14 -11.92 17.39 -11.62
C LYS A 14 -11.91 18.44 -12.75
N GLU A 15 -10.75 18.99 -13.08
CA GLU A 15 -10.59 19.90 -14.23
C GLU A 15 -10.68 19.18 -15.58
N ALA A 16 -10.60 17.83 -15.58
CA ALA A 16 -10.70 17.05 -16.81
C ALA A 16 -12.12 17.07 -17.39
N THR A 17 -12.20 16.97 -18.70
CA THR A 17 -13.46 16.76 -19.40
C THR A 17 -13.70 15.28 -19.65
N PRO A 18 -14.94 14.82 -19.84
CA PRO A 18 -15.23 13.43 -20.19
C PRO A 18 -14.53 12.96 -21.46
N ALA A 19 -14.12 13.86 -22.35
CA ALA A 19 -13.36 13.53 -23.55
C ALA A 19 -11.91 13.10 -23.26
N ASN A 20 -11.35 13.48 -22.10
CA ASN A 20 -9.99 13.08 -21.72
C ASN A 20 -9.85 11.57 -21.42
N ALA A 21 -10.95 10.95 -20.94
CA ALA A 21 -11.00 9.50 -20.69
C ALA A 21 -12.41 8.96 -21.06
N PRO A 22 -12.72 8.81 -22.36
CA PRO A 22 -14.07 8.47 -22.81
C PRO A 22 -14.59 7.14 -22.25
N ILE A 23 -13.73 6.13 -22.15
CA ILE A 23 -14.11 4.80 -21.61
C ILE A 23 -14.65 4.95 -20.18
N LEU A 24 -13.96 5.73 -19.35
CA LEU A 24 -14.35 5.92 -17.96
C LEU A 24 -15.63 6.77 -17.84
N TYR A 25 -15.71 7.87 -18.57
CA TYR A 25 -16.71 8.91 -18.33
C TYR A 25 -17.86 8.86 -19.31
N GLN A 26 -17.62 8.79 -20.63
CA GLN A 26 -18.70 8.84 -21.62
C GLN A 26 -19.37 7.47 -21.80
N TYR A 27 -18.60 6.39 -21.76
CA TYR A 27 -19.13 5.03 -21.89
C TYR A 27 -19.51 4.39 -20.55
N GLY A 28 -19.19 5.04 -19.43
CA GLY A 28 -19.72 4.71 -18.12
C GLY A 28 -18.98 3.60 -17.37
N ALA A 29 -17.72 3.31 -17.70
CA ALA A 29 -16.92 2.33 -16.94
C ALA A 29 -16.72 2.76 -15.46
N PHE A 30 -16.86 4.07 -15.15
CA PHE A 30 -16.86 4.61 -13.79
C PHE A 30 -18.27 4.59 -13.13
N GLY A 31 -19.21 3.85 -13.69
CA GLY A 31 -20.54 3.62 -13.12
C GLY A 31 -21.62 4.65 -13.52
N GLN A 32 -21.25 5.73 -14.23
CA GLN A 32 -22.18 6.72 -14.74
C GLN A 32 -21.69 7.26 -16.08
N ARG A 33 -22.61 7.43 -17.05
CA ARG A 33 -22.30 8.04 -18.34
C ARG A 33 -22.42 9.55 -18.24
N LEU A 34 -21.40 10.25 -18.74
CA LEU A 34 -21.38 11.70 -18.86
C LEU A 34 -21.37 12.10 -20.34
N SER A 35 -22.04 13.21 -20.66
CA SER A 35 -21.85 13.84 -21.96
C SER A 35 -20.45 14.49 -22.03
N LYS A 36 -19.94 14.73 -23.23
CA LYS A 36 -18.62 15.36 -23.41
C LYS A 36 -18.52 16.78 -22.82
N PHE A 37 -19.64 17.40 -22.48
CA PHE A 37 -19.71 18.75 -21.92
C PHE A 37 -19.97 18.76 -20.40
N ASP A 38 -20.23 17.60 -19.80
CA ASP A 38 -20.47 17.51 -18.36
C ASP A 38 -19.18 17.74 -17.58
N ASN A 39 -19.31 18.04 -16.28
CA ASN A 39 -18.20 18.11 -15.37
C ASN A 39 -17.98 16.73 -14.70
N VAL A 40 -16.75 16.23 -14.69
CA VAL A 40 -16.41 14.96 -14.06
C VAL A 40 -16.48 15.01 -12.52
N ASP A 41 -16.50 16.20 -11.91
CA ASP A 41 -16.58 16.40 -10.45
C ASP A 41 -17.75 15.62 -9.82
N GLN A 42 -18.88 15.52 -10.50
CA GLN A 42 -20.05 14.78 -10.03
C GLN A 42 -19.77 13.29 -9.73
N LEU A 43 -18.72 12.73 -10.34
CA LEU A 43 -18.33 11.33 -10.11
C LEU A 43 -17.51 11.12 -8.82
N PHE A 44 -17.00 12.22 -8.25
CA PHE A 44 -16.18 12.16 -7.03
C PHE A 44 -16.99 12.38 -5.75
N LYS A 45 -18.20 12.96 -5.86
CA LYS A 45 -19.08 13.25 -4.73
C LYS A 45 -19.65 11.97 -4.10
N HIS A 46 -20.09 12.10 -2.86
CA HIS A 46 -20.72 11.02 -2.09
C HIS A 46 -19.82 9.80 -1.93
N ARG A 47 -18.52 10.04 -1.76
CA ARG A 47 -17.48 9.01 -1.55
C ARG A 47 -17.41 7.96 -2.67
N ARG A 48 -17.85 8.28 -3.88
CA ARG A 48 -17.82 7.32 -5.00
C ARG A 48 -16.43 7.03 -5.51
N ALA A 49 -15.54 8.03 -5.49
CA ALA A 49 -14.17 7.86 -5.90
C ALA A 49 -13.28 7.57 -4.70
N THR A 50 -12.36 6.62 -4.85
CA THR A 50 -11.39 6.29 -3.83
C THR A 50 -10.08 7.04 -4.09
N VAL A 51 -9.55 7.65 -3.03
CA VAL A 51 -8.24 8.30 -3.01
C VAL A 51 -7.34 7.52 -2.06
N SER A 52 -6.30 6.89 -2.58
CA SER A 52 -5.51 5.93 -1.82
C SER A 52 -4.19 6.51 -1.34
N LEU A 53 -3.93 6.36 -0.04
CA LEU A 53 -2.65 6.59 0.60
C LEU A 53 -1.86 5.27 0.60
N GLY A 54 -0.83 5.19 -0.21
CA GLY A 54 0.10 4.04 -0.20
C GLY A 54 1.30 4.29 0.70
N TYR A 55 1.95 3.22 1.15
CA TYR A 55 3.18 3.27 1.93
C TYR A 55 4.14 2.14 1.55
N ILE A 56 5.41 2.39 1.79
CA ILE A 56 6.51 1.44 1.58
C ILE A 56 7.49 1.56 2.75
N GLY A 57 8.34 0.57 2.94
CA GLY A 57 9.45 0.65 3.89
C GLY A 57 9.04 0.55 5.37
N LEU A 58 7.87 0.01 5.68
CA LEU A 58 7.45 -0.15 7.08
C LEU A 58 8.40 -1.07 7.85
N TYR A 59 8.93 -2.10 7.17
CA TYR A 59 9.91 -3.01 7.73
C TYR A 59 11.21 -2.27 8.10
N GLU A 60 11.72 -1.44 7.20
CA GLU A 60 12.93 -0.63 7.40
C GLU A 60 12.74 0.42 8.50
N VAL A 61 11.56 1.02 8.58
CA VAL A 61 11.23 1.95 9.69
C VAL A 61 11.38 1.25 11.04
N ALA A 62 10.85 0.03 11.18
CA ALA A 62 11.03 -0.73 12.41
C ALA A 62 12.50 -1.12 12.65
N SER A 63 13.23 -1.48 11.60
CA SER A 63 14.66 -1.80 11.70
C SER A 63 15.50 -0.62 12.18
N VAL A 64 15.15 0.61 11.83
CA VAL A 64 15.81 1.83 12.35
C VAL A 64 15.66 1.97 13.87
N PHE A 65 14.50 1.66 14.41
CA PHE A 65 14.19 1.89 15.83
C PHE A 65 14.51 0.70 16.73
N TYR A 66 14.41 -0.52 16.21
CA TYR A 66 14.47 -1.75 16.99
C TYR A 66 15.59 -2.73 16.55
N GLY A 67 16.33 -2.38 15.50
CA GLY A 67 17.34 -3.28 14.91
C GLY A 67 16.75 -4.23 13.87
N SER A 68 17.62 -4.96 13.16
CA SER A 68 17.25 -5.78 12.00
C SER A 68 16.46 -7.06 12.32
N ASP A 69 16.45 -7.51 13.58
CA ASP A 69 15.76 -8.74 14.00
C ASP A 69 14.51 -8.46 14.86
N TRP A 70 13.78 -7.41 14.48
CA TRP A 70 12.65 -6.93 15.25
C TRP A 70 11.37 -7.77 15.11
N GLU A 71 11.29 -8.70 14.20
CA GLU A 71 10.05 -9.42 13.84
C GLU A 71 9.44 -10.18 15.01
N THR A 72 10.27 -10.63 15.94
CA THR A 72 9.82 -11.31 17.17
C THR A 72 9.65 -10.36 18.36
N ASN A 73 9.94 -9.06 18.18
CA ASN A 73 9.80 -8.06 19.22
C ASN A 73 8.36 -7.53 19.26
N PRO A 74 7.57 -7.78 20.32
CA PRO A 74 6.19 -7.34 20.40
C PRO A 74 6.02 -5.81 20.42
N GLU A 75 6.99 -5.06 20.96
CA GLU A 75 6.94 -3.59 20.96
C GLU A 75 7.14 -3.04 19.55
N ALA A 76 8.07 -3.59 18.78
CA ALA A 76 8.28 -3.22 17.39
C ALA A 76 7.05 -3.56 16.53
N LYS A 77 6.45 -4.73 16.77
CA LYS A 77 5.19 -5.12 16.11
C LYS A 77 4.06 -4.16 16.44
N ALA A 78 3.88 -3.80 17.70
CA ALA A 78 2.88 -2.83 18.12
C ALA A 78 3.13 -1.46 17.47
N PHE A 79 4.37 -0.99 17.45
CA PHE A 79 4.76 0.27 16.82
C PHE A 79 4.39 0.31 15.33
N THR A 80 4.71 -0.72 14.56
CA THR A 80 4.40 -0.78 13.13
C THR A 80 2.88 -0.86 12.88
N LEU A 81 2.15 -1.61 13.69
CA LEU A 81 0.68 -1.64 13.62
C LEU A 81 0.06 -0.28 13.94
N ASP A 82 0.61 0.46 14.90
CA ASP A 82 0.13 1.80 15.26
C ASP A 82 0.39 2.83 14.14
N ILE A 83 1.47 2.68 13.36
CA ILE A 83 1.69 3.48 12.15
C ILE A 83 0.56 3.23 11.16
N VAL A 84 0.22 1.97 10.86
CA VAL A 84 -0.84 1.62 9.91
C VAL A 84 -2.21 2.11 10.38
N LYS A 85 -2.53 1.91 11.67
CA LYS A 85 -3.77 2.43 12.29
C LYS A 85 -3.84 3.96 12.22
N SER A 86 -2.72 4.65 12.44
CA SER A 86 -2.66 6.11 12.35
C SER A 86 -2.94 6.60 10.94
N MET A 87 -2.42 5.92 9.91
CA MET A 87 -2.74 6.21 8.52
C MET A 87 -4.23 5.98 8.22
N LYS A 88 -4.81 4.88 8.71
CA LYS A 88 -6.24 4.59 8.58
C LYS A 88 -7.09 5.70 9.20
N ASN A 89 -6.82 6.05 10.47
CA ASN A 89 -7.58 7.07 11.18
C ASN A 89 -7.47 8.45 10.48
N ALA A 90 -6.30 8.77 9.93
CA ALA A 90 -6.13 9.98 9.14
C ALA A 90 -6.98 9.95 7.86
N CYS A 91 -6.99 8.84 7.13
CA CYS A 91 -7.82 8.66 5.93
C CYS A 91 -9.31 8.76 6.23
N GLU A 92 -9.78 8.20 7.35
CA GLU A 92 -11.17 8.32 7.80
C GLU A 92 -11.53 9.79 8.07
N GLY A 93 -10.71 10.52 8.81
CA GLY A 93 -10.91 11.95 9.05
C GLY A 93 -10.91 12.80 7.77
N TRP A 94 -10.04 12.47 6.81
CA TRP A 94 -10.05 13.17 5.52
C TRP A 94 -11.30 12.84 4.70
N SER A 95 -11.81 11.60 4.80
CA SER A 95 -13.06 11.22 4.13
C SER A 95 -14.26 12.03 4.64
N ASP A 96 -14.27 12.37 5.92
CA ASP A 96 -15.31 13.22 6.51
C ASP A 96 -15.16 14.70 6.10
N GLU A 97 -13.90 15.17 6.00
CA GLU A 97 -13.60 16.56 5.64
C GLU A 97 -13.92 16.89 4.18
N TYR A 98 -13.66 15.95 3.24
CA TYR A 98 -13.68 16.23 1.79
C TYR A 98 -14.80 15.54 1.01
N ASP A 99 -15.66 14.76 1.62
CA ASP A 99 -16.68 13.92 0.96
C ASP A 99 -16.11 12.97 -0.12
N TYR A 100 -14.84 12.58 0.03
CA TYR A 100 -14.18 11.54 -0.76
C TYR A 100 -13.93 10.29 0.07
N HIS A 101 -13.74 9.15 -0.56
CA HIS A 101 -13.33 7.93 0.13
C HIS A 101 -11.80 7.85 0.15
N PHE A 102 -11.19 8.30 1.24
CA PHE A 102 -9.75 8.06 1.46
C PHE A 102 -9.54 6.69 2.06
N SER A 103 -8.54 5.97 1.57
CA SER A 103 -8.22 4.61 2.02
C SER A 103 -6.71 4.40 2.11
N VAL A 104 -6.29 3.44 2.92
CA VAL A 104 -4.89 2.99 2.98
C VAL A 104 -4.71 1.82 2.01
N TYR A 105 -3.74 1.94 1.13
CA TYR A 105 -3.45 0.97 0.08
C TYR A 105 -2.14 0.25 0.36
N SER A 106 -2.22 -1.04 0.66
CA SER A 106 -1.09 -1.86 1.09
C SER A 106 -0.69 -2.85 0.00
N THR A 107 -0.34 -2.31 -1.17
CA THR A 107 0.09 -3.11 -2.32
C THR A 107 1.49 -2.71 -2.78
N PRO A 108 2.13 -3.51 -3.64
CA PRO A 108 3.45 -3.20 -4.16
C PRO A 108 3.51 -1.86 -4.88
N SER A 109 4.58 -1.14 -4.64
CA SER A 109 4.88 0.14 -5.29
C SER A 109 5.96 0.00 -6.36
N GLU A 110 6.37 -1.23 -6.66
CA GLU A 110 7.33 -1.59 -7.71
C GLU A 110 8.55 -0.64 -7.78
N SER A 111 8.67 0.15 -8.86
CA SER A 111 9.79 1.07 -9.08
C SER A 111 9.97 2.14 -8.01
N LEU A 112 8.99 2.43 -7.15
CA LEU A 112 9.15 3.41 -6.08
C LEU A 112 9.99 2.87 -4.93
N THR A 113 9.96 1.58 -4.65
CA THR A 113 10.76 0.95 -3.60
C THR A 113 12.25 1.02 -3.91
N ASP A 114 12.65 0.72 -5.16
CA ASP A 114 14.00 0.92 -5.66
C ASP A 114 14.40 2.39 -5.62
N ARG A 115 13.58 3.26 -6.22
CA ARG A 115 13.89 4.68 -6.33
C ARG A 115 14.14 5.33 -4.97
N PHE A 116 13.30 5.07 -3.98
CA PHE A 116 13.45 5.71 -2.67
C PHE A 116 14.65 5.14 -1.90
N CYS A 117 14.88 3.83 -1.94
CA CYS A 117 16.06 3.23 -1.34
C CYS A 117 17.35 3.85 -1.90
N ARG A 118 17.45 3.99 -3.21
CA ARG A 118 18.60 4.61 -3.88
C ARG A 118 18.78 6.09 -3.51
N LEU A 119 17.70 6.88 -3.53
CA LEU A 119 17.76 8.30 -3.17
C LEU A 119 18.16 8.51 -1.70
N ASP A 120 17.70 7.64 -0.81
CA ASP A 120 18.08 7.71 0.60
C ASP A 120 19.52 7.26 0.81
N ALA A 121 20.00 6.25 0.09
CA ALA A 121 21.41 5.87 0.11
C ALA A 121 22.33 7.00 -0.41
N GLU A 122 21.93 7.72 -1.47
CA GLU A 122 22.64 8.88 -1.99
C GLU A 122 22.67 10.03 -0.96
N LYS A 123 21.59 10.26 -0.24
CA LYS A 123 21.42 11.39 0.67
C LYS A 123 22.00 11.14 2.06
N PHE A 124 21.81 9.97 2.59
CA PHE A 124 22.11 9.62 3.98
C PHE A 124 23.27 8.64 4.12
N GLY A 125 23.78 8.11 3.01
CA GLY A 125 24.78 7.05 2.97
C GLY A 125 24.15 5.66 3.05
N VAL A 126 25.01 4.65 2.89
CA VAL A 126 24.61 3.25 2.99
C VAL A 126 24.51 2.87 4.46
N VAL A 127 23.32 2.49 4.89
CA VAL A 127 23.01 2.05 6.25
C VAL A 127 22.64 0.59 6.20
N THR A 128 23.33 -0.22 7.01
CA THR A 128 23.12 -1.68 7.07
C THR A 128 21.66 -2.01 7.39
N ASP A 129 21.10 -2.97 6.68
CA ASP A 129 19.71 -3.46 6.74
C ASP A 129 18.63 -2.42 6.39
N ILE A 130 19.03 -1.21 6.01
CA ILE A 130 18.11 -0.13 5.60
C ILE A 130 18.31 0.20 4.12
N THR A 131 19.47 0.78 3.75
CA THR A 131 19.77 1.25 2.39
C THR A 131 20.89 0.47 1.70
N ASP A 132 21.40 -0.59 2.29
CA ASP A 132 22.39 -1.51 1.73
C ASP A 132 21.81 -2.58 0.81
N LYS A 133 20.64 -2.32 0.28
CA LYS A 133 19.85 -3.20 -0.57
C LYS A 133 19.30 -2.46 -1.79
N GLU A 134 18.78 -3.21 -2.76
CA GLU A 134 18.33 -2.63 -4.02
C GLU A 134 17.00 -1.87 -3.89
N TYR A 135 16.13 -2.27 -2.95
CA TYR A 135 14.80 -1.68 -2.78
C TYR A 135 14.28 -1.82 -1.35
N TYR A 136 13.40 -0.93 -0.95
CA TYR A 136 12.65 -1.02 0.29
C TYR A 136 11.57 -2.09 0.22
N THR A 137 11.24 -2.67 1.35
CA THR A 137 10.14 -3.63 1.45
C THR A 137 8.81 -2.95 1.12
N ASN A 138 7.97 -3.61 0.32
CA ASN A 138 6.64 -3.09 0.00
C ASN A 138 5.73 -3.13 1.23
N SER A 139 4.95 -2.06 1.41
CA SER A 139 3.94 -1.93 2.45
C SER A 139 4.35 -2.55 3.79
N PHE A 140 3.62 -3.58 4.26
CA PHE A 140 3.84 -4.29 5.52
C PHE A 140 4.56 -5.63 5.37
N HIS A 141 5.09 -5.94 4.19
CA HIS A 141 5.65 -7.27 3.94
C HIS A 141 6.88 -7.57 4.79
N TYR A 142 7.06 -8.87 5.06
CA TYR A 142 8.28 -9.41 5.66
C TYR A 142 9.47 -9.21 4.69
N ASP A 143 10.65 -8.90 5.19
CA ASP A 143 11.85 -8.80 4.34
C ASP A 143 12.21 -10.18 3.75
N VAL A 144 12.02 -10.33 2.44
CA VAL A 144 12.25 -11.58 1.71
C VAL A 144 13.68 -12.07 1.76
N ARG A 145 14.67 -11.17 2.03
CA ARG A 145 16.07 -11.56 2.20
C ARG A 145 16.30 -12.49 3.40
N LYS A 146 15.40 -12.45 4.38
CA LYS A 146 15.42 -13.38 5.54
C LYS A 146 14.85 -14.75 5.21
N ASN A 147 14.32 -14.92 3.99
CA ASN A 147 13.80 -16.18 3.48
C ASN A 147 12.78 -16.86 4.42
N PRO A 148 11.73 -16.13 4.87
CA PRO A 148 10.72 -16.73 5.73
C PRO A 148 9.97 -17.84 5.00
N THR A 149 9.56 -18.87 5.73
CA THR A 149 8.60 -19.83 5.17
C THR A 149 7.26 -19.14 4.87
N PRO A 150 6.42 -19.65 3.96
CA PRO A 150 5.10 -19.09 3.70
C PRO A 150 4.24 -18.93 4.96
N PHE A 151 4.34 -19.87 5.90
CA PHE A 151 3.59 -19.85 7.16
C PHE A 151 4.07 -18.73 8.09
N GLU A 152 5.39 -18.58 8.25
CA GLU A 152 5.99 -17.49 9.04
C GLU A 152 5.61 -16.13 8.45
N LYS A 153 5.66 -16.01 7.12
CA LYS A 153 5.31 -14.79 6.42
C LYS A 153 3.83 -14.43 6.64
N LEU A 154 2.91 -15.37 6.46
CA LEU A 154 1.48 -15.19 6.69
C LEU A 154 1.20 -14.82 8.15
N GLU A 155 1.79 -15.51 9.11
CA GLU A 155 1.64 -15.23 10.54
C GLU A 155 2.13 -13.83 10.91
N PHE A 156 3.25 -13.41 10.33
CA PHE A 156 3.78 -12.06 10.52
C PHE A 156 2.86 -10.98 9.94
N GLU A 157 2.35 -11.20 8.72
CA GLU A 157 1.64 -10.18 7.95
C GLU A 157 0.16 -10.05 8.30
N LYS A 158 -0.50 -11.10 8.78
CA LYS A 158 -1.97 -11.17 8.96
C LYS A 158 -2.61 -10.02 9.76
N ALA A 159 -1.88 -9.43 10.69
CA ALA A 159 -2.42 -8.36 11.52
C ALA A 159 -2.50 -6.98 10.83
N TYR A 160 -1.74 -6.76 9.76
CA TYR A 160 -1.67 -5.46 9.10
C TYR A 160 -2.90 -5.13 8.23
N PRO A 161 -3.45 -6.07 7.44
CA PRO A 161 -4.72 -5.85 6.75
C PRO A 161 -5.85 -5.41 7.69
N GLU A 162 -6.00 -6.11 8.82
CA GLU A 162 -6.99 -5.75 9.84
C GLU A 162 -6.73 -4.39 10.47
N ALA A 163 -5.45 -4.04 10.69
CA ALA A 163 -5.06 -2.76 11.28
C ALA A 163 -5.43 -1.59 10.38
N GLY A 164 -5.36 -1.74 9.04
CA GLY A 164 -5.60 -0.57 8.24
C GLY A 164 -5.60 -0.68 6.73
N ALA A 165 -5.58 -1.85 6.11
CA ALA A 165 -5.56 -1.97 4.64
C ALA A 165 -6.94 -1.74 4.00
N THR A 166 -7.57 -0.60 4.29
CA THR A 166 -8.95 -0.27 3.87
C THR A 166 -9.11 -0.10 2.36
N GLY A 167 -8.04 0.19 1.64
CA GLY A 167 -8.02 0.31 0.17
C GLY A 167 -7.61 -0.96 -0.56
N GLY A 168 -7.32 -2.03 0.18
CA GLY A 168 -6.87 -3.31 -0.33
C GLY A 168 -5.42 -3.63 0.00
N PHE A 169 -5.10 -4.90 -0.12
CA PHE A 169 -3.74 -5.43 0.07
C PHE A 169 -3.50 -6.62 -0.85
N ILE A 170 -2.24 -6.95 -1.04
CA ILE A 170 -1.82 -8.17 -1.72
C ILE A 170 -0.82 -8.89 -0.84
N HIS A 171 -0.96 -10.21 -0.74
CA HIS A 171 0.00 -11.07 -0.09
C HIS A 171 0.77 -11.85 -1.17
N TYR A 172 2.08 -11.86 -1.09
CA TYR A 172 2.95 -12.61 -2.00
C TYR A 172 3.67 -13.71 -1.23
N CYS A 173 3.53 -14.93 -1.70
CA CYS A 173 4.38 -16.03 -1.31
C CYS A 173 5.19 -16.49 -2.51
N GLU A 174 6.50 -16.51 -2.38
CA GLU A 174 7.39 -17.12 -3.36
C GLU A 174 7.62 -18.57 -2.99
N TYR A 175 7.43 -19.45 -3.96
CA TYR A 175 7.64 -20.87 -3.76
C TYR A 175 8.80 -21.34 -4.66
N PRO A 176 9.70 -22.19 -4.14
CA PRO A 176 10.56 -22.97 -5.01
C PRO A 176 9.69 -23.88 -5.89
N VAL A 177 10.27 -24.48 -6.91
CA VAL A 177 9.55 -25.32 -7.88
C VAL A 177 8.65 -26.34 -7.18
N LEU A 178 7.34 -26.09 -7.13
CA LEU A 178 6.33 -26.96 -6.51
C LEU A 178 5.55 -27.83 -7.50
N GLN A 179 5.95 -27.87 -8.76
CA GLN A 179 5.27 -28.64 -9.80
C GLN A 179 5.06 -30.13 -9.45
N GLN A 180 5.97 -30.67 -8.65
CA GLN A 180 5.93 -32.07 -8.18
C GLN A 180 5.23 -32.24 -6.84
N ASN A 181 4.89 -31.15 -6.15
CA ASN A 181 4.25 -31.20 -4.83
C ASN A 181 3.13 -30.14 -4.67
N PRO A 182 2.02 -30.30 -5.39
CA PRO A 182 0.90 -29.36 -5.29
C PRO A 182 0.26 -29.32 -3.90
N LYS A 183 0.40 -30.39 -3.09
CA LYS A 183 -0.10 -30.41 -1.70
C LYS A 183 0.59 -29.41 -0.79
N ALA A 184 1.79 -28.97 -1.10
CA ALA A 184 2.46 -27.91 -0.35
C ALA A 184 1.76 -26.56 -0.56
N LEU A 185 1.27 -26.29 -1.77
CA LEU A 185 0.46 -25.10 -2.05
C LEU A 185 -0.92 -25.17 -1.36
N GLU A 186 -1.56 -26.33 -1.40
CA GLU A 186 -2.82 -26.59 -0.71
C GLU A 186 -2.70 -26.32 0.80
N ALA A 187 -1.63 -26.83 1.45
CA ALA A 187 -1.38 -26.61 2.86
C ALA A 187 -1.21 -25.12 3.23
N VAL A 188 -0.58 -24.32 2.36
CA VAL A 188 -0.45 -22.87 2.61
C VAL A 188 -1.79 -22.16 2.38
N TRP A 189 -2.55 -22.58 1.37
CA TRP A 189 -3.87 -22.05 1.10
C TRP A 189 -4.86 -22.31 2.26
N ASP A 190 -4.83 -23.52 2.81
CA ASP A 190 -5.66 -23.88 3.96
C ASP A 190 -5.28 -23.14 5.26
N PHE A 191 -4.02 -22.69 5.35
CA PHE A 191 -3.52 -21.92 6.49
C PHE A 191 -3.89 -20.44 6.39
N ALA A 192 -3.96 -19.88 5.19
CA ALA A 192 -4.21 -18.45 4.94
C ALA A 192 -5.66 -18.04 5.21
#